data_61f18462b8732275c7e95876d9f48f0c
#
_entry.id   61f18462b8732275c7e95876d9f48f0c
#
_cell.length_a   1.000
_cell.length_b   1.000
_cell.length_c   1.000
_cell.angle_alpha   90.00
_cell.angle_beta   90.00
_cell.angle_gamma   90.00
#
_symmetry.space_group_name_H-M   'P 1'
#
loop_
_entity.id
_entity.type
_entity.pdbx_description
1 polymer ?
#
loop_
_entity_poly.entity_id
_entity_poly.type
_entity_poly.pdbx_seq_one_letter_code
_entity_poly.pdbx_strand_id
1 'polypeptide(L)'
;MLRIGRYELASALDAMFSLDGGAMFGTVPRALWEREIPPDARNRVPLAARCLLARDRDARRVLLVDLGMGDKWDERRAERYSIDRSAGGLEAALARLGVRREDVTDVLLTHLHFSHAGGATRLGPDGRIELAFPRATYHVQRRNWQWAHAPSEKDAATYLPEDLEPLQHSNQLHLVEGEPELFPDVELIVSEGHTVAMQLPRFHGDGASLTVCGGLVPTRAHLRPGWVTAYDLFPVTTVEEKKVLLAEALEENGILFLEHDPWLAACRLEERDGEVRRGEAVEL
;
A
#
# COMPACT_ATOMS: atom_id res chain seq x y z
N MET A 1 -17.59 2.37 -6.30
CA MET A 1 -17.10 3.15 -5.14
C MET A 1 -17.83 2.69 -3.89
N LEU A 2 -17.10 2.32 -2.88
CA LEU A 2 -17.61 1.95 -1.55
C LEU A 2 -17.80 3.21 -0.69
N ARG A 3 -18.84 3.24 0.13
CA ARG A 3 -19.03 4.32 1.09
C ARG A 3 -18.82 3.81 2.51
N ILE A 4 -17.98 4.53 3.29
CA ILE A 4 -17.79 4.33 4.73
C ILE A 4 -17.88 5.71 5.38
N GLY A 5 -18.96 5.92 6.14
CA GLY A 5 -19.25 7.22 6.75
C GLY A 5 -19.25 8.34 5.72
N ARG A 6 -18.40 9.33 5.95
CA ARG A 6 -18.22 10.50 5.08
C ARG A 6 -17.37 10.26 3.84
N TYR A 7 -16.65 9.12 3.77
CA TYR A 7 -15.72 8.82 2.69
C TYR A 7 -16.35 7.99 1.57
N GLU A 8 -16.06 8.38 0.34
CA GLU A 8 -16.19 7.56 -0.87
C GLU A 8 -14.83 6.98 -1.23
N LEU A 9 -14.73 5.65 -1.22
CA LEU A 9 -13.51 4.91 -1.42
C LEU A 9 -13.50 4.22 -2.78
N ALA A 10 -12.38 4.30 -3.48
CA ALA A 10 -12.18 3.63 -4.78
C ALA A 10 -10.75 3.10 -4.90
N SER A 11 -10.59 1.96 -5.54
CA SER A 11 -9.30 1.39 -5.88
C SER A 11 -8.75 2.02 -7.17
N ALA A 12 -7.50 2.47 -7.15
CA ALA A 12 -6.78 2.98 -8.31
C ALA A 12 -5.53 2.14 -8.56
N LEU A 13 -5.46 1.44 -9.70
CA LEU A 13 -4.32 0.62 -10.07
C LEU A 13 -3.27 1.49 -10.80
N ASP A 14 -2.05 1.54 -10.24
CA ASP A 14 -0.92 2.17 -10.94
C ASP A 14 -0.24 1.18 -11.89
N ALA A 15 0.14 -0.01 -11.40
CA ALA A 15 0.86 -0.98 -12.19
C ALA A 15 0.56 -2.41 -11.74
N MET A 16 0.78 -3.36 -12.65
CA MET A 16 1.09 -4.73 -12.29
C MET A 16 2.61 -4.89 -12.27
N PHE A 17 3.13 -5.69 -11.34
CA PHE A 17 4.56 -5.98 -11.27
C PHE A 17 4.79 -7.39 -10.73
N SER A 18 6.05 -7.84 -10.62
CA SER A 18 6.34 -9.18 -10.14
C SER A 18 7.56 -9.18 -9.24
N LEU A 19 7.51 -9.99 -8.18
CA LEU A 19 8.63 -10.25 -7.28
C LEU A 19 8.90 -11.76 -7.19
N ASP A 20 10.10 -12.13 -6.73
CA ASP A 20 10.44 -13.53 -6.47
C ASP A 20 9.47 -14.17 -5.49
N GLY A 21 8.88 -15.31 -5.85
CA GLY A 21 7.88 -15.98 -5.03
C GLY A 21 8.47 -16.50 -3.71
N GLY A 22 9.73 -16.92 -3.69
CA GLY A 22 10.40 -17.30 -2.45
C GLY A 22 10.55 -16.14 -1.49
N ALA A 23 10.87 -14.95 -2.01
CA ALA A 23 10.94 -13.73 -1.20
C ALA A 23 9.56 -13.27 -0.71
N MET A 24 8.52 -13.39 -1.55
CA MET A 24 7.15 -13.03 -1.15
C MET A 24 6.55 -13.95 -0.09
N PHE A 25 6.96 -15.21 -0.06
CA PHE A 25 6.40 -16.21 0.86
C PHE A 25 7.37 -16.69 1.96
N GLY A 26 8.60 -16.18 1.97
CA GLY A 26 9.58 -16.44 3.02
C GLY A 26 9.85 -17.94 3.23
N THR A 27 9.55 -18.43 4.42
CA THR A 27 9.77 -19.83 4.79
C THR A 27 8.67 -20.80 4.38
N VAL A 28 7.58 -20.29 3.75
CA VAL A 28 6.48 -21.16 3.28
C VAL A 28 6.95 -22.01 2.09
N PRO A 29 6.78 -23.34 2.12
CA PRO A 29 7.16 -24.20 1.00
C PRO A 29 6.44 -23.82 -0.30
N ARG A 30 7.19 -23.81 -1.42
CA ARG A 30 6.66 -23.47 -2.74
C ARG A 30 5.41 -24.27 -3.11
N ALA A 31 5.40 -25.57 -2.83
CA ALA A 31 4.27 -26.46 -3.12
C ALA A 31 2.94 -26.03 -2.44
N LEU A 32 3.01 -25.15 -1.43
CA LEU A 32 1.85 -24.57 -0.78
C LEU A 32 1.47 -23.23 -1.40
N TRP A 33 2.42 -22.27 -1.49
CA TRP A 33 2.10 -20.92 -1.94
C TRP A 33 1.86 -20.80 -3.45
N GLU A 34 2.45 -21.66 -4.29
CA GLU A 34 2.20 -21.63 -5.75
C GLU A 34 0.74 -21.94 -6.13
N ARG A 35 -0.02 -22.56 -5.22
CA ARG A 35 -1.47 -22.81 -5.39
C ARG A 35 -2.31 -21.55 -5.17
N GLU A 36 -1.80 -20.62 -4.36
CA GLU A 36 -2.46 -19.35 -4.05
C GLU A 36 -2.16 -18.31 -5.12
N ILE A 37 -0.87 -18.14 -5.45
CA ILE A 37 -0.39 -17.22 -6.48
C ILE A 37 0.64 -17.96 -7.35
N PRO A 38 0.23 -18.48 -8.51
CA PRO A 38 1.10 -19.23 -9.40
C PRO A 38 2.26 -18.34 -9.93
N PRO A 39 3.51 -18.80 -9.84
CA PRO A 39 4.66 -18.06 -10.35
C PRO A 39 4.85 -18.25 -11.87
N ASP A 40 5.59 -17.30 -12.47
CA ASP A 40 6.12 -17.46 -13.82
C ASP A 40 7.32 -18.44 -13.90
N ALA A 41 7.87 -18.61 -15.10
CA ALA A 41 9.03 -19.48 -15.32
C ALA A 41 10.31 -19.01 -14.60
N ARG A 42 10.38 -17.76 -14.16
CA ARG A 42 11.47 -17.17 -13.38
C ARG A 42 11.18 -17.17 -11.88
N ASN A 43 10.19 -17.93 -11.40
CA ASN A 43 9.74 -17.98 -10.01
C ASN A 43 9.16 -16.66 -9.48
N ARG A 44 8.70 -15.74 -10.35
CA ARG A 44 8.13 -14.47 -9.93
C ARG A 44 6.62 -14.60 -9.84
N VAL A 45 6.04 -14.06 -8.77
CA VAL A 45 4.59 -13.97 -8.58
C VAL A 45 4.08 -12.60 -9.01
N PRO A 46 2.92 -12.55 -9.71
CA PRO A 46 2.30 -11.29 -10.07
C PRO A 46 1.76 -10.57 -8.84
N LEU A 47 1.92 -9.26 -8.82
CA LEU A 47 1.45 -8.35 -7.77
C LEU A 47 0.83 -7.12 -8.42
N ALA A 48 -0.08 -6.47 -7.70
CA ALA A 48 -0.60 -5.16 -8.07
C ALA A 48 0.07 -4.07 -7.22
N ALA A 49 0.26 -2.90 -7.79
CA ALA A 49 0.54 -1.68 -7.06
C ALA A 49 -0.75 -0.84 -7.07
N ARG A 50 -1.60 -1.04 -6.05
CA ARG A 50 -2.87 -0.34 -5.88
C ARG A 50 -2.74 0.77 -4.88
N CYS A 51 -3.49 1.83 -5.16
CA CYS A 51 -3.66 2.98 -4.30
C CYS A 51 -5.13 3.06 -3.90
N LEU A 52 -5.42 3.56 -2.71
CA LEU A 52 -6.79 3.85 -2.31
C LEU A 52 -7.06 5.34 -2.48
N LEU A 53 -8.06 5.68 -3.31
CA LEU A 53 -8.64 7.02 -3.37
C LEU A 53 -9.74 7.12 -2.32
N ALA A 54 -9.65 8.14 -1.44
CA ALA A 54 -10.70 8.48 -0.49
C ALA A 54 -11.14 9.93 -0.69
N ARG A 55 -12.42 10.15 -0.94
CA ARG A 55 -13.04 11.48 -1.04
C ARG A 55 -13.86 11.77 0.19
N ASP A 56 -13.46 12.75 0.96
CA ASP A 56 -14.28 13.35 2.02
C ASP A 56 -15.18 14.41 1.41
N ARG A 57 -16.46 14.12 1.35
CA ARG A 57 -17.46 15.02 0.75
C ARG A 57 -17.68 16.29 1.59
N ASP A 58 -17.57 16.18 2.90
CA ASP A 58 -17.85 17.28 3.81
C ASP A 58 -16.71 18.31 3.83
N ALA A 59 -15.46 17.83 3.83
CA ALA A 59 -14.27 18.67 3.87
C ALA A 59 -13.68 19.01 2.49
N ARG A 60 -14.26 18.54 1.39
CA ARG A 60 -13.70 18.64 0.03
C ARG A 60 -12.26 18.12 -0.07
N ARG A 61 -11.92 17.11 0.75
CA ARG A 61 -10.62 16.47 0.73
C ARG A 61 -10.60 15.34 -0.30
N VAL A 62 -9.49 15.27 -1.03
CA VAL A 62 -9.15 14.15 -1.91
C VAL A 62 -7.85 13.57 -1.41
N LEU A 63 -7.95 12.45 -0.72
CA LEU A 63 -6.83 11.72 -0.13
C LEU A 63 -6.47 10.52 -1.01
N LEU A 64 -5.18 10.35 -1.27
CA LEU A 64 -4.62 9.11 -1.82
C LEU A 64 -3.83 8.39 -0.73
N VAL A 65 -4.08 7.10 -0.56
CA VAL A 65 -3.23 6.23 0.23
C VAL A 65 -2.36 5.42 -0.73
N ASP A 66 -1.07 5.58 -0.58
CA ASP A 66 0.00 5.11 -1.44
C ASP A 66 -0.11 5.55 -2.91
N LEU A 67 0.99 5.43 -3.64
CA LEU A 67 1.12 6.02 -4.98
C LEU A 67 1.68 5.04 -6.02
N GLY A 68 1.86 3.77 -5.64
CA GLY A 68 2.34 2.73 -6.54
C GLY A 68 3.81 2.86 -6.92
N MET A 69 4.15 2.30 -8.07
CA MET A 69 5.51 2.19 -8.61
C MET A 69 6.03 3.49 -9.24
N GLY A 70 5.11 4.36 -9.70
CA GLY A 70 5.49 5.53 -10.48
C GLY A 70 6.00 5.22 -11.89
N ASP A 71 6.57 6.24 -12.56
CA ASP A 71 6.95 6.20 -13.98
C ASP A 71 8.45 6.39 -14.26
N LYS A 72 9.30 6.46 -13.22
CA LYS A 72 10.73 6.77 -13.33
C LYS A 72 11.64 5.55 -13.56
N TRP A 73 11.06 4.42 -13.96
CA TRP A 73 11.77 3.16 -14.17
C TRP A 73 12.50 3.16 -15.51
N ASP A 74 13.81 2.90 -15.49
CA ASP A 74 14.53 2.54 -16.72
C ASP A 74 14.11 1.14 -17.21
N GLU A 75 14.33 0.86 -18.48
CA GLU A 75 13.91 -0.39 -19.13
C GLU A 75 14.43 -1.63 -18.41
N ARG A 76 15.69 -1.62 -17.93
CA ARG A 76 16.33 -2.76 -17.24
C ARG A 76 15.68 -3.02 -15.87
N ARG A 77 15.39 -1.96 -15.10
CA ARG A 77 14.70 -2.09 -13.80
C ARG A 77 13.25 -2.51 -14.02
N ALA A 78 12.57 -1.92 -15.01
CA ALA A 78 11.20 -2.27 -15.35
C ALA A 78 11.08 -3.75 -15.77
N GLU A 79 12.01 -4.27 -16.59
CA GLU A 79 12.05 -5.69 -16.94
C GLU A 79 12.29 -6.60 -15.74
N ARG A 80 13.19 -6.19 -14.83
CA ARG A 80 13.50 -6.97 -13.62
C ARG A 80 12.24 -7.24 -12.78
N TYR A 81 11.42 -6.23 -12.59
CA TYR A 81 10.19 -6.30 -11.82
C TYR A 81 8.96 -6.59 -12.69
N SER A 82 9.11 -6.79 -13.99
CA SER A 82 8.00 -6.97 -14.94
C SER A 82 6.91 -5.91 -14.77
N ILE A 83 7.32 -4.65 -14.66
CA ILE A 83 6.37 -3.55 -14.45
C ILE A 83 5.52 -3.38 -15.70
N ASP A 84 4.21 -3.56 -15.55
CA ASP A 84 3.21 -3.33 -16.59
C ASP A 84 2.29 -2.18 -16.18
N ARG A 85 2.39 -1.08 -16.92
CA ARG A 85 1.54 0.11 -16.81
C ARG A 85 0.70 0.32 -18.07
N SER A 86 0.41 -0.73 -18.82
CA SER A 86 -0.39 -0.68 -20.05
C SER A 86 -1.79 -0.11 -19.83
N ALA A 87 -2.33 -0.21 -18.62
CA ALA A 87 -3.58 0.44 -18.19
C ALA A 87 -3.49 1.97 -18.03
N GLY A 88 -2.30 2.58 -18.23
CA GLY A 88 -2.06 4.02 -18.20
C GLY A 88 -1.58 4.57 -16.85
N GLY A 89 -1.30 3.70 -15.86
CA GLY A 89 -0.78 4.10 -14.56
C GLY A 89 -1.79 4.83 -13.66
N LEU A 90 -1.30 5.34 -12.53
CA LEU A 90 -2.13 5.99 -11.51
C LEU A 90 -2.89 7.20 -12.07
N GLU A 91 -2.24 8.03 -12.89
CA GLU A 91 -2.89 9.24 -13.45
C GLU A 91 -4.12 8.87 -14.30
N ALA A 92 -4.01 7.85 -15.15
CA ALA A 92 -5.15 7.38 -15.95
C ALA A 92 -6.23 6.71 -15.07
N ALA A 93 -5.84 6.00 -13.99
CA ALA A 93 -6.77 5.43 -13.05
C ALA A 93 -7.57 6.53 -12.31
N LEU A 94 -6.89 7.57 -11.84
CA LEU A 94 -7.53 8.74 -11.22
C LEU A 94 -8.45 9.49 -12.19
N ALA A 95 -8.03 9.67 -13.45
CA ALA A 95 -8.86 10.33 -14.46
C ALA A 95 -10.18 9.57 -14.72
N ARG A 96 -10.14 8.22 -14.74
CA ARG A 96 -11.37 7.40 -14.82
C ARG A 96 -12.31 7.59 -13.62
N LEU A 97 -11.75 7.92 -12.46
CA LEU A 97 -12.49 8.26 -11.25
C LEU A 97 -12.84 9.76 -11.17
N GLY A 98 -12.54 10.55 -12.21
CA GLY A 98 -12.84 11.98 -12.28
C GLY A 98 -11.97 12.83 -11.35
N VAL A 99 -10.73 12.40 -11.07
CA VAL A 99 -9.76 13.12 -10.24
C VAL A 99 -8.54 13.44 -11.09
N ARG A 100 -8.12 14.69 -11.07
CA ARG A 100 -6.83 15.13 -11.60
C ARG A 100 -5.82 15.19 -10.46
N ARG A 101 -4.54 15.13 -10.76
CA ARG A 101 -3.48 15.24 -9.75
C ARG A 101 -3.51 16.57 -8.96
N GLU A 102 -3.98 17.67 -9.60
CA GLU A 102 -4.14 18.97 -8.95
C GLU A 102 -5.33 19.01 -7.98
N ASP A 103 -6.23 18.05 -8.05
CA ASP A 103 -7.39 17.94 -7.16
C ASP A 103 -7.04 17.19 -5.86
N VAL A 104 -5.91 16.44 -5.85
CA VAL A 104 -5.45 15.72 -4.66
C VAL A 104 -4.93 16.71 -3.63
N THR A 105 -5.51 16.66 -2.43
CA THR A 105 -5.17 17.57 -1.31
C THR A 105 -4.21 16.93 -0.33
N ASP A 106 -4.25 15.60 -0.20
CA ASP A 106 -3.48 14.84 0.76
C ASP A 106 -3.01 13.53 0.15
N VAL A 107 -1.80 13.13 0.48
CA VAL A 107 -1.22 11.82 0.21
C VAL A 107 -0.80 11.22 1.54
N LEU A 108 -1.23 10.01 1.83
CA LEU A 108 -0.78 9.26 2.98
C LEU A 108 0.04 8.07 2.47
N LEU A 109 1.34 8.06 2.76
CA LEU A 109 2.21 6.95 2.43
C LEU A 109 2.24 5.99 3.62
N THR A 110 1.82 4.74 3.39
CA THR A 110 1.88 3.71 4.43
C THR A 110 3.31 3.52 4.88
N HIS A 111 4.21 3.44 3.92
CA HIS A 111 5.67 3.41 4.10
C HIS A 111 6.37 3.77 2.78
N LEU A 112 7.70 3.88 2.81
CA LEU A 112 8.47 4.49 1.73
C LEU A 112 9.15 3.49 0.79
N HIS A 113 8.70 2.22 0.73
CA HIS A 113 9.18 1.30 -0.30
C HIS A 113 8.70 1.73 -1.69
N PHE A 114 9.50 1.44 -2.72
CA PHE A 114 9.27 1.90 -4.09
C PHE A 114 7.90 1.52 -4.68
N SER A 115 7.29 0.43 -4.21
CA SER A 115 5.96 -0.01 -4.68
C SER A 115 4.80 0.78 -4.05
N HIS A 116 5.08 1.62 -3.07
CA HIS A 116 4.14 2.48 -2.36
C HIS A 116 4.42 3.97 -2.58
N ALA A 117 5.70 4.35 -2.54
CA ALA A 117 6.13 5.75 -2.67
C ALA A 117 6.62 6.13 -4.08
N GLY A 118 6.79 5.17 -4.99
CA GLY A 118 7.36 5.43 -6.32
C GLY A 118 6.63 6.50 -7.13
N GLY A 119 5.32 6.62 -6.98
CA GLY A 119 4.53 7.68 -7.60
C GLY A 119 4.49 9.00 -6.83
N ALA A 120 5.26 9.17 -5.74
CA ALA A 120 5.35 10.46 -5.02
C ALA A 120 5.98 11.55 -5.89
N THR A 121 6.85 11.14 -6.80
CA THR A 121 7.54 11.99 -7.74
C THR A 121 7.39 11.48 -9.17
N ARG A 122 7.62 12.34 -10.15
CA ARG A 122 7.53 12.04 -11.57
C ARG A 122 8.58 12.81 -12.37
N LEU A 123 8.77 12.43 -13.62
CA LEU A 123 9.54 13.24 -14.56
C LEU A 123 8.67 14.40 -15.07
N GLY A 124 9.13 15.62 -14.81
CA GLY A 124 8.54 16.82 -15.38
C GLY A 124 8.83 16.99 -16.88
N PRO A 125 8.19 17.95 -17.57
CA PRO A 125 8.39 18.20 -19.00
C PRO A 125 9.84 18.58 -19.37
N ASP A 126 10.59 19.11 -18.42
CA ASP A 126 12.01 19.48 -18.56
C ASP A 126 12.99 18.35 -18.20
N GLY A 127 12.45 17.15 -17.90
CA GLY A 127 13.22 15.97 -17.48
C GLY A 127 13.70 16.01 -16.03
N ARG A 128 13.30 17.01 -15.24
CA ARG A 128 13.59 17.05 -13.81
C ARG A 128 12.56 16.25 -13.03
N ILE A 129 12.99 15.73 -11.88
CA ILE A 129 12.08 15.04 -10.96
C ILE A 129 11.35 16.09 -10.13
N GLU A 130 10.04 16.02 -10.13
CA GLU A 130 9.14 16.90 -9.39
C GLU A 130 8.11 16.11 -8.59
N LEU A 131 7.44 16.73 -7.61
CA LEU A 131 6.33 16.10 -6.90
C LEU A 131 5.18 15.82 -7.84
N ALA A 132 4.64 14.61 -7.77
CA ALA A 132 3.55 14.19 -8.66
C ALA A 132 2.24 14.91 -8.35
N PHE A 133 1.99 15.24 -7.09
CA PHE A 133 0.76 15.89 -6.62
C PHE A 133 1.09 17.28 -6.04
N PRO A 134 1.05 18.33 -6.86
CA PRO A 134 1.66 19.63 -6.54
C PRO A 134 0.93 20.43 -5.45
N ARG A 135 -0.30 20.02 -5.09
CA ARG A 135 -1.10 20.66 -4.04
C ARG A 135 -1.27 19.81 -2.78
N ALA A 136 -0.79 18.56 -2.82
CA ALA A 136 -0.99 17.63 -1.73
C ALA A 136 -0.02 17.88 -0.57
N THR A 137 -0.50 17.67 0.65
CA THR A 137 0.37 17.43 1.80
C THR A 137 0.66 15.93 1.86
N TYR A 138 1.94 15.56 2.00
CA TYR A 138 2.37 14.17 2.09
C TYR A 138 2.60 13.79 3.54
N HIS A 139 1.81 12.83 4.04
CA HIS A 139 1.83 12.39 5.43
C HIS A 139 2.61 11.08 5.56
N VAL A 140 3.68 11.10 6.34
CA VAL A 140 4.60 9.97 6.55
C VAL A 140 4.95 9.87 8.03
N GLN A 141 5.02 8.68 8.60
CA GLN A 141 5.55 8.51 9.94
C GLN A 141 7.00 9.01 10.03
N ARG A 142 7.30 9.85 11.02
CA ARG A 142 8.65 10.41 11.23
C ARG A 142 9.71 9.31 11.32
N ARG A 143 9.43 8.23 12.01
CA ARG A 143 10.36 7.12 12.17
C ARG A 143 10.57 6.34 10.86
N ASN A 144 9.55 6.19 10.03
CA ASN A 144 9.69 5.58 8.71
C ASN A 144 10.51 6.47 7.77
N TRP A 145 10.28 7.80 7.81
CA TRP A 145 11.06 8.77 7.08
C TRP A 145 12.55 8.72 7.46
N GLN A 146 12.85 8.69 8.76
CA GLN A 146 14.22 8.59 9.27
C GLN A 146 14.87 7.27 8.85
N TRP A 147 14.14 6.15 8.94
CA TRP A 147 14.62 4.84 8.52
C TRP A 147 14.95 4.81 7.03
N ALA A 148 14.09 5.34 6.16
CA ALA A 148 14.29 5.38 4.72
C ALA A 148 15.57 6.14 4.30
N HIS A 149 16.06 7.08 5.13
CA HIS A 149 17.30 7.83 4.89
C HIS A 149 18.55 7.16 5.47
N ALA A 150 18.39 6.17 6.33
CA ALA A 150 19.48 5.38 6.92
C ALA A 150 19.04 3.91 7.10
N PRO A 151 18.64 3.24 6.01
CA PRO A 151 18.12 1.88 6.08
C PRO A 151 19.20 0.86 6.39
N SER A 152 18.80 -0.35 6.75
CA SER A 152 19.72 -1.47 6.86
C SER A 152 20.12 -2.02 5.48
N GLU A 153 21.23 -2.78 5.42
CA GLU A 153 21.66 -3.46 4.19
C GLU A 153 20.59 -4.43 3.66
N LYS A 154 19.67 -4.88 4.52
CA LYS A 154 18.59 -5.80 4.15
C LYS A 154 17.56 -5.14 3.24
N ASP A 155 17.20 -3.89 3.51
CA ASP A 155 16.09 -3.18 2.85
C ASP A 155 16.49 -1.91 2.10
N ALA A 156 17.78 -1.52 2.12
CA ALA A 156 18.27 -0.31 1.45
C ALA A 156 17.86 -0.22 -0.03
N ALA A 157 17.80 -1.35 -0.73
CA ALA A 157 17.42 -1.40 -2.15
C ALA A 157 15.92 -1.10 -2.42
N THR A 158 15.10 -1.02 -1.38
CA THR A 158 13.65 -0.72 -1.50
C THR A 158 13.34 0.77 -1.44
N TYR A 159 14.29 1.59 -0.98
CA TYR A 159 14.17 3.04 -0.89
C TYR A 159 14.93 3.70 -2.04
N LEU A 160 14.21 4.39 -2.92
CA LEU A 160 14.81 5.05 -4.07
C LEU A 160 14.96 6.54 -3.78
N PRO A 161 16.19 7.11 -3.84
CA PRO A 161 16.41 8.54 -3.57
C PRO A 161 15.53 9.45 -4.42
N GLU A 162 15.32 9.10 -5.68
CA GLU A 162 14.47 9.85 -6.62
C GLU A 162 13.01 9.96 -6.17
N ASP A 163 12.54 9.08 -5.28
CA ASP A 163 11.18 9.14 -4.73
C ASP A 163 11.10 10.05 -3.50
N LEU A 164 12.21 10.23 -2.77
CA LEU A 164 12.26 10.88 -1.47
C LEU A 164 12.86 12.29 -1.48
N GLU A 165 13.93 12.52 -2.26
CA GLU A 165 14.66 13.79 -2.27
C GLU A 165 13.77 15.01 -2.58
N PRO A 166 12.85 14.99 -3.57
CA PRO A 166 11.98 16.13 -3.81
C PRO A 166 11.03 16.44 -2.65
N LEU A 167 10.58 15.40 -1.92
CA LEU A 167 9.77 15.58 -0.70
C LEU A 167 10.57 16.26 0.40
N GLN A 168 11.81 15.86 0.61
CA GLN A 168 12.70 16.44 1.63
C GLN A 168 12.90 17.95 1.45
N HIS A 169 12.93 18.40 0.20
CA HIS A 169 13.17 19.82 -0.15
C HIS A 169 11.88 20.61 -0.35
N SER A 170 10.72 20.00 -0.12
CA SER A 170 9.42 20.62 -0.27
C SER A 170 8.85 21.11 1.05
N ASN A 171 7.87 22.01 0.98
CA ASN A 171 7.05 22.41 2.13
C ASN A 171 5.78 21.53 2.26
N GLN A 172 5.71 20.42 1.51
CA GLN A 172 4.53 19.55 1.43
C GLN A 172 4.66 18.31 2.32
N LEU A 173 5.83 18.04 2.90
CA LEU A 173 6.06 16.90 3.78
C LEU A 173 5.53 17.20 5.20
N HIS A 174 4.63 16.35 5.68
CA HIS A 174 4.14 16.33 7.04
C HIS A 174 4.56 15.04 7.75
N LEU A 175 5.41 15.15 8.75
CA LEU A 175 5.88 14.02 9.54
C LEU A 175 4.94 13.75 10.70
N VAL A 176 4.22 12.63 10.63
CA VAL A 176 3.27 12.15 11.64
C VAL A 176 4.01 11.42 12.76
N GLU A 177 3.49 11.47 13.98
CA GLU A 177 4.02 10.74 15.13
C GLU A 177 2.92 9.89 15.78
N GLY A 178 3.20 8.61 15.94
CA GLY A 178 2.30 7.67 16.61
C GLY A 178 1.01 7.37 15.83
N GLU A 179 -0.07 7.17 16.55
CA GLU A 179 -1.36 6.69 16.03
C GLU A 179 -2.48 7.73 16.21
N PRO A 180 -2.38 8.92 15.61
CA PRO A 180 -3.43 9.92 15.73
C PRO A 180 -4.64 9.57 14.85
N GLU A 181 -5.79 10.16 15.18
CA GLU A 181 -6.83 10.40 14.20
C GLU A 181 -6.33 11.49 13.26
N LEU A 182 -5.80 11.10 12.09
CA LEU A 182 -5.16 12.03 11.15
C LEU A 182 -6.18 12.96 10.50
N PHE A 183 -7.34 12.43 10.18
CA PHE A 183 -8.51 13.14 9.66
C PHE A 183 -9.76 12.61 10.36
N PRO A 184 -10.87 13.35 10.42
CA PRO A 184 -12.10 12.85 10.99
C PRO A 184 -12.46 11.47 10.43
N ASP A 185 -12.69 10.50 11.31
CA ASP A 185 -12.99 9.11 10.98
C ASP A 185 -11.86 8.34 10.25
N VAL A 186 -10.61 8.82 10.32
CA VAL A 186 -9.40 8.14 9.79
C VAL A 186 -8.34 8.07 10.87
N GLU A 187 -8.23 6.92 11.49
CA GLU A 187 -7.17 6.62 12.46
C GLU A 187 -5.97 5.95 11.79
N LEU A 188 -4.81 6.07 12.41
CA LEU A 188 -3.60 5.39 11.99
C LEU A 188 -3.24 4.30 12.98
N ILE A 189 -2.89 3.13 12.47
CA ILE A 189 -2.30 2.02 13.23
C ILE A 189 -0.83 1.96 12.82
N VAL A 190 0.09 1.94 13.78
CA VAL A 190 1.52 1.79 13.50
C VAL A 190 1.92 0.32 13.55
N SER A 191 2.57 -0.14 12.49
CA SER A 191 3.10 -1.50 12.36
C SER A 191 4.62 -1.45 12.25
N GLU A 192 5.29 -2.31 12.99
CA GLU A 192 6.75 -2.38 13.07
C GLU A 192 7.34 -3.63 12.38
N GLY A 193 6.46 -4.57 11.98
CA GLY A 193 6.90 -5.88 11.49
C GLY A 193 7.51 -5.84 10.11
N HIS A 194 6.83 -5.20 9.14
CA HIS A 194 7.28 -5.13 7.74
C HIS A 194 8.45 -4.17 7.57
N THR A 195 8.31 -2.96 8.05
CA THR A 195 9.35 -1.94 8.15
C THR A 195 9.11 -1.05 9.36
N VAL A 196 10.10 -0.25 9.74
CA VAL A 196 10.00 0.64 10.91
C VAL A 196 8.87 1.63 10.73
N ALA A 197 7.92 1.64 11.66
CA ALA A 197 6.79 2.59 11.72
C ALA A 197 6.01 2.72 10.41
N MET A 198 5.66 1.60 9.76
CA MET A 198 4.63 1.60 8.73
C MET A 198 3.30 2.03 9.33
N GLN A 199 2.53 2.87 8.63
CA GLN A 199 1.22 3.33 9.09
C GLN A 199 0.10 2.76 8.23
N LEU A 200 -0.92 2.21 8.88
CA LEU A 200 -2.08 1.60 8.24
C LEU A 200 -3.29 2.48 8.52
N PRO A 201 -3.80 3.24 7.54
CA PRO A 201 -5.00 4.03 7.77
C PRO A 201 -6.23 3.15 7.83
N ARG A 202 -7.07 3.38 8.85
CA ARG A 202 -8.37 2.75 9.04
C ARG A 202 -9.46 3.81 8.94
N PHE A 203 -10.35 3.64 7.98
CA PHE A 203 -11.53 4.48 7.75
C PHE A 203 -12.70 3.89 8.50
N HIS A 204 -13.45 4.72 9.24
CA HIS A 204 -14.61 4.31 10.01
C HIS A 204 -15.87 5.08 9.60
N GLY A 205 -17.03 4.50 9.83
CA GLY A 205 -18.30 5.18 9.74
C GLY A 205 -19.48 4.25 9.42
N ASP A 206 -20.65 4.65 9.87
CA ASP A 206 -21.91 3.93 9.64
C ASP A 206 -21.86 2.44 10.05
N GLY A 207 -21.08 2.10 11.08
CA GLY A 207 -20.90 0.72 11.57
C GLY A 207 -20.03 -0.17 10.65
N ALA A 208 -19.26 0.44 9.77
CA ALA A 208 -18.32 -0.24 8.88
C ALA A 208 -16.90 0.33 9.03
N SER A 209 -15.89 -0.48 8.74
CA SER A 209 -14.49 -0.06 8.67
C SER A 209 -13.79 -0.60 7.44
N LEU A 210 -12.76 0.13 6.96
CA LEU A 210 -11.83 -0.35 5.96
C LEU A 210 -10.40 -0.01 6.41
N THR A 211 -9.54 -1.02 6.50
CA THR A 211 -8.12 -0.85 6.81
C THR A 211 -7.27 -1.12 5.58
N VAL A 212 -6.38 -0.19 5.25
CA VAL A 212 -5.34 -0.40 4.23
C VAL A 212 -4.22 -1.20 4.87
N CYS A 213 -3.90 -2.36 4.29
CA CYS A 213 -3.02 -3.33 4.94
C CYS A 213 -1.53 -3.11 4.70
N GLY A 214 -1.15 -2.29 3.71
CA GLY A 214 0.26 -2.06 3.38
C GLY A 214 1.04 -3.35 3.18
N GLY A 215 2.27 -3.37 3.68
CA GLY A 215 3.12 -4.56 3.67
C GLY A 215 2.77 -5.60 4.74
N LEU A 216 1.90 -5.30 5.71
CA LEU A 216 1.51 -6.24 6.77
C LEU A 216 0.71 -7.44 6.21
N VAL A 217 -0.25 -7.18 5.32
CA VAL A 217 -1.00 -8.22 4.60
C VAL A 217 -1.01 -7.88 3.11
N PRO A 218 0.07 -8.16 2.38
CA PRO A 218 0.20 -7.71 0.98
C PRO A 218 -0.79 -8.37 0.02
N THR A 219 -1.18 -9.62 0.26
CA THR A 219 -2.13 -10.36 -0.59
C THR A 219 -3.05 -11.24 0.24
N ARG A 220 -4.14 -11.74 -0.38
CA ARG A 220 -5.06 -12.69 0.27
C ARG A 220 -4.38 -13.97 0.80
N ALA A 221 -3.29 -14.40 0.18
CA ALA A 221 -2.54 -15.55 0.65
C ALA A 221 -1.88 -15.29 2.01
N HIS A 222 -1.55 -14.03 2.30
CA HIS A 222 -0.95 -13.58 3.55
C HIS A 222 -1.96 -13.33 4.68
N LEU A 223 -3.25 -13.61 4.48
CA LEU A 223 -4.24 -13.63 5.56
C LEU A 223 -3.95 -14.74 6.58
N ARG A 224 -3.17 -15.75 6.24
CA ARG A 224 -2.63 -16.72 7.19
C ARG A 224 -1.55 -16.05 8.06
N PRO A 225 -1.71 -15.97 9.40
CA PRO A 225 -0.75 -15.22 10.23
C PRO A 225 0.72 -15.64 10.06
N GLY A 226 1.00 -16.93 9.96
CA GLY A 226 2.36 -17.43 9.76
C GLY A 226 2.95 -17.28 8.36
N TRP A 227 2.18 -16.78 7.37
CA TRP A 227 2.67 -16.50 6.03
C TRP A 227 3.17 -15.07 5.96
N VAL A 228 4.48 -14.89 6.12
CA VAL A 228 5.16 -13.59 6.12
C VAL A 228 6.19 -13.53 5.00
N THR A 229 6.56 -12.33 4.60
CA THR A 229 7.53 -12.15 3.51
C THR A 229 8.96 -12.21 4.02
N ALA A 230 9.93 -12.58 3.18
CA ALA A 230 11.34 -12.42 3.49
C ALA A 230 11.77 -10.93 3.50
N TYR A 231 10.91 -10.05 3.00
CA TYR A 231 11.15 -8.59 3.06
C TYR A 231 10.91 -8.01 4.45
N ASP A 232 10.09 -8.66 5.28
CA ASP A 232 9.79 -8.18 6.63
C ASP A 232 11.07 -8.03 7.46
N LEU A 233 11.25 -6.88 8.09
CA LEU A 233 12.41 -6.63 8.97
C LEU A 233 12.29 -7.45 10.26
N PHE A 234 11.08 -7.53 10.81
CA PHE A 234 10.78 -8.20 12.06
C PHE A 234 9.63 -9.21 11.86
N PRO A 235 9.88 -10.36 11.22
CA PRO A 235 8.82 -11.27 10.79
C PRO A 235 7.99 -11.84 11.96
N VAL A 236 8.56 -11.99 13.16
CA VAL A 236 7.79 -12.43 14.35
C VAL A 236 6.81 -11.32 14.77
N THR A 237 7.24 -10.07 14.75
CA THR A 237 6.37 -8.90 14.99
C THR A 237 5.25 -8.84 13.96
N THR A 238 5.55 -9.05 12.67
CA THR A 238 4.54 -9.14 11.60
C THR A 238 3.47 -10.19 11.93
N VAL A 239 3.86 -11.37 12.42
CA VAL A 239 2.89 -12.42 12.80
C VAL A 239 1.96 -11.95 13.92
N GLU A 240 2.49 -11.33 14.98
CA GLU A 240 1.67 -10.88 16.11
C GLU A 240 0.76 -9.71 15.72
N GLU A 241 1.26 -8.72 14.97
CA GLU A 241 0.46 -7.60 14.48
C GLU A 241 -0.67 -8.07 13.55
N LYS A 242 -0.39 -9.05 12.67
CA LYS A 242 -1.42 -9.64 11.81
C LYS A 242 -2.52 -10.32 12.61
N LYS A 243 -2.18 -11.06 13.67
CA LYS A 243 -3.20 -11.70 14.52
C LYS A 243 -4.16 -10.67 15.12
N VAL A 244 -3.62 -9.54 15.59
CA VAL A 244 -4.44 -8.44 16.14
C VAL A 244 -5.32 -7.86 15.06
N LEU A 245 -4.73 -7.42 13.92
CA LEU A 245 -5.47 -6.81 12.82
C LEU A 245 -6.60 -7.73 12.30
N LEU A 246 -6.30 -9.02 12.11
CA LEU A 246 -7.27 -9.98 11.58
C LEU A 246 -8.39 -10.28 12.57
N ALA A 247 -8.09 -10.35 13.87
CA ALA A 247 -9.10 -10.55 14.92
C ALA A 247 -10.05 -9.34 14.99
N GLU A 248 -9.54 -8.12 15.03
CA GLU A 248 -10.33 -6.89 15.01
C GLU A 248 -11.20 -6.81 13.76
N ALA A 249 -10.60 -7.04 12.57
CA ALA A 249 -11.35 -7.00 11.31
C ALA A 249 -12.46 -8.06 11.24
N LEU A 250 -12.26 -9.23 11.84
CA LEU A 250 -13.30 -10.28 11.92
C LEU A 250 -14.41 -9.87 12.87
N GLU A 251 -14.09 -9.35 14.08
CA GLU A 251 -15.05 -8.93 15.08
C GLU A 251 -15.93 -7.77 14.60
N GLU A 252 -15.31 -6.78 13.93
CA GLU A 252 -15.99 -5.60 13.39
C GLU A 252 -16.67 -5.84 12.04
N ASN A 253 -16.54 -7.04 11.45
CA ASN A 253 -16.90 -7.29 10.05
C ASN A 253 -16.26 -6.24 9.10
N GLY A 254 -15.02 -5.86 9.42
CA GLY A 254 -14.24 -4.86 8.71
C GLY A 254 -13.79 -5.34 7.32
N ILE A 255 -13.38 -4.38 6.51
CA ILE A 255 -12.88 -4.61 5.16
C ILE A 255 -11.37 -4.42 5.17
N LEU A 256 -10.63 -5.34 4.57
CA LEU A 256 -9.19 -5.22 4.36
C LEU A 256 -8.92 -4.85 2.90
N PHE A 257 -8.17 -3.76 2.69
CA PHE A 257 -7.69 -3.36 1.36
C PHE A 257 -6.29 -3.93 1.14
N LEU A 258 -6.15 -4.77 0.10
CA LEU A 258 -4.96 -5.54 -0.23
C LEU A 258 -4.25 -4.93 -1.44
N GLU A 259 -3.22 -4.14 -1.20
CA GLU A 259 -2.58 -3.32 -2.24
C GLU A 259 -1.86 -4.16 -3.29
N HIS A 260 -1.32 -5.32 -2.87
CA HIS A 260 -0.51 -6.16 -3.74
C HIS A 260 -1.21 -7.42 -4.26
N ASP A 261 -2.44 -7.72 -3.83
CA ASP A 261 -3.12 -8.90 -4.39
C ASP A 261 -3.42 -8.67 -5.89
N PRO A 262 -3.01 -9.56 -6.79
CA PRO A 262 -3.14 -9.32 -8.23
C PRO A 262 -4.59 -9.33 -8.74
N TRP A 263 -5.51 -9.94 -8.00
CA TRP A 263 -6.89 -10.14 -8.46
C TRP A 263 -7.95 -9.55 -7.53
N LEU A 264 -7.59 -9.27 -6.27
CA LEU A 264 -8.54 -8.86 -5.24
C LEU A 264 -8.10 -7.55 -4.58
N ALA A 265 -8.86 -6.49 -4.76
CA ALA A 265 -8.54 -5.20 -4.13
C ALA A 265 -8.92 -5.18 -2.65
N ALA A 266 -10.07 -5.74 -2.29
CA ALA A 266 -10.55 -5.73 -0.92
C ALA A 266 -11.45 -6.93 -0.60
N CYS A 267 -11.47 -7.33 0.66
CA CYS A 267 -12.33 -8.40 1.14
C CYS A 267 -12.72 -8.22 2.61
N ARG A 268 -13.80 -8.88 3.00
CA ARG A 268 -14.11 -9.19 4.39
C ARG A 268 -13.40 -10.49 4.79
N LEU A 269 -13.41 -10.77 6.07
CA LEU A 269 -12.90 -12.02 6.61
C LEU A 269 -14.05 -12.95 7.01
N GLU A 270 -13.77 -14.24 7.01
CA GLU A 270 -14.62 -15.26 7.59
C GLU A 270 -13.78 -16.22 8.45
N GLU A 271 -14.37 -16.73 9.53
CA GLU A 271 -13.79 -17.83 10.28
C GLU A 271 -14.39 -19.15 9.80
N ARG A 272 -13.53 -20.10 9.42
CA ARG A 272 -13.94 -21.42 9.02
C ARG A 272 -13.00 -22.47 9.60
N ASP A 273 -13.54 -23.43 10.32
CA ASP A 273 -12.80 -24.51 10.97
C ASP A 273 -11.70 -23.98 11.96
N GLY A 274 -11.95 -22.85 12.61
CA GLY A 274 -10.99 -22.19 13.53
C GLY A 274 -9.85 -21.44 12.81
N GLU A 275 -9.92 -21.27 11.48
CA GLU A 275 -8.96 -20.51 10.71
C GLU A 275 -9.63 -19.27 10.09
N VAL A 276 -8.93 -18.13 10.19
CA VAL A 276 -9.33 -16.91 9.50
C VAL A 276 -8.97 -17.04 8.01
N ARG A 277 -9.95 -16.78 7.16
CA ARG A 277 -9.83 -16.87 5.70
C ARG A 277 -10.44 -15.64 5.03
N ARG A 278 -10.14 -15.52 3.75
CA ARG A 278 -10.82 -14.57 2.88
C ARG A 278 -12.31 -14.91 2.81
N GLY A 279 -13.14 -13.98 3.21
CA GLY A 279 -14.58 -14.01 3.03
C GLY A 279 -15.04 -13.37 1.71
N GLU A 280 -16.08 -12.55 1.77
CA GLU A 280 -16.65 -11.84 0.61
C GLU A 280 -15.67 -10.85 -0.01
N ALA A 281 -15.57 -10.86 -1.34
CA ALA A 281 -14.87 -9.81 -2.08
C ALA A 281 -15.67 -8.51 -2.07
N VAL A 282 -14.99 -7.38 -1.83
CA VAL A 282 -15.62 -6.05 -1.81
C VAL A 282 -15.16 -5.25 -3.02
N GLU A 283 -16.11 -4.72 -3.77
CA GLU A 283 -15.83 -3.83 -4.90
C GLU A 283 -15.65 -2.37 -4.43
N LEU A 284 -14.60 -1.69 -4.96
CA LEU A 284 -14.21 -0.32 -4.64
C LEU A 284 -14.24 0.57 -5.88
#